data_bc78645b2dff215c4b1bd83d94d08a73
#
_entry.id   bc78645b2dff215c4b1bd83d94d08a73
#
_cell.length_a   1.000
_cell.length_b   1.000
_cell.length_c   1.000
_cell.angle_alpha   90.00
_cell.angle_beta   90.00
_cell.angle_gamma   90.00
#
_symmetry.space_group_name_H-M   'P 1'
#
loop_
_entity.id
_entity.type
_entity.pdbx_description
1 polymer ?
#
loop_
_entity_poly.entity_id
_entity_poly.type
_entity_poly.pdbx_seq_one_letter_code
_entity_poly.pdbx_strand_id
1 'polypeptide(L)'
;MAWRKRVRKIDDSDRVVKDETRSREQTMNRAVKLLAAKPRSVTELRERLLEKLWTNEKIVDAVIEKLKEYKYLDDEQYARDLAVSKLRQKPQGKRKLQQTMAQKKLDKTVIDEAITEAFEKLPESELIDLAVEKRLRLKGAPKGREETKKFYDHLMRQGFSYDLIREKMAAFADVGS
;
A
#
# COMPACT_ATOMS: atom_id res chain seq x y z
N MET A 1 25.95 -2.37 -7.03
CA MET A 1 24.73 -2.94 -7.67
C MET A 1 24.42 -4.28 -7.02
N ALA A 2 23.39 -4.37 -6.20
CA ALA A 2 23.02 -5.63 -5.56
C ALA A 2 22.16 -6.46 -6.54
N TRP A 3 22.70 -7.56 -7.01
CA TRP A 3 22.00 -8.56 -7.81
C TRP A 3 20.87 -9.15 -6.96
N ARG A 4 19.60 -8.76 -7.22
CA ARG A 4 18.44 -9.51 -6.75
C ARG A 4 18.46 -10.86 -7.46
N LYS A 5 18.90 -11.93 -6.77
CA LYS A 5 18.68 -13.31 -7.23
C LYS A 5 17.21 -13.45 -7.60
N ARG A 6 16.92 -13.74 -8.87
CA ARG A 6 15.58 -14.19 -9.29
C ARG A 6 15.29 -15.46 -8.51
N VAL A 7 14.43 -15.37 -7.53
CA VAL A 7 13.91 -16.56 -6.83
C VAL A 7 13.14 -17.33 -7.90
N ARG A 8 13.58 -18.56 -8.21
CA ARG A 8 12.86 -19.47 -9.12
C ARG A 8 11.45 -19.64 -8.55
N LYS A 9 10.44 -19.41 -9.40
CA LYS A 9 9.06 -19.71 -9.03
C LYS A 9 8.96 -21.22 -8.85
N ILE A 10 8.64 -21.67 -7.64
CA ILE A 10 8.47 -23.09 -7.32
C ILE A 10 7.15 -23.52 -7.95
N ASP A 11 7.19 -24.52 -8.81
CA ASP A 11 6.00 -25.15 -9.38
C ASP A 11 5.34 -26.06 -8.36
N ASP A 12 4.03 -26.33 -8.50
CA ASP A 12 3.33 -27.22 -7.57
C ASP A 12 3.80 -28.66 -7.69
N SER A 13 4.32 -29.07 -8.85
CA SER A 13 4.97 -30.37 -9.09
C SER A 13 6.29 -30.56 -8.33
N ASP A 14 6.98 -29.48 -7.96
CA ASP A 14 8.22 -29.51 -7.16
C ASP A 14 7.93 -29.77 -5.65
N ARG A 15 6.66 -29.80 -5.24
CA ARG A 15 6.23 -29.84 -3.83
C ARG A 15 6.06 -31.25 -3.35
N VAL A 16 6.57 -31.55 -2.17
CA VAL A 16 6.51 -32.86 -1.55
C VAL A 16 5.69 -32.81 -0.26
N VAL A 17 4.42 -33.14 -0.35
CA VAL A 17 3.52 -33.28 0.81
C VAL A 17 3.55 -34.73 1.24
N LYS A 18 4.34 -35.06 2.27
CA LYS A 18 4.47 -36.43 2.82
C LYS A 18 3.28 -36.80 3.71
N ASP A 19 2.73 -35.85 4.44
CA ASP A 19 1.61 -35.95 5.34
C ASP A 19 0.74 -34.74 5.24
N GLU A 20 -0.48 -34.88 4.71
CA GLU A 20 -1.40 -33.77 4.45
C GLU A 20 -1.84 -33.08 5.74
N THR A 21 -2.12 -33.83 6.81
CA THR A 21 -2.56 -33.30 8.10
C THR A 21 -1.47 -32.43 8.71
N ARG A 22 -0.26 -32.94 8.78
CA ARG A 22 0.90 -32.23 9.30
C ARG A 22 1.24 -31.01 8.45
N SER A 23 1.17 -31.12 7.13
CA SER A 23 1.40 -30.00 6.22
C SER A 23 0.37 -28.88 6.43
N ARG A 24 -0.90 -29.22 6.61
CA ARG A 24 -1.99 -28.27 6.90
C ARG A 24 -1.75 -27.55 8.22
N GLU A 25 -1.40 -28.24 9.28
CA GLU A 25 -1.07 -27.62 10.58
C GLU A 25 0.14 -26.70 10.48
N GLN A 26 1.20 -27.11 9.81
CA GLN A 26 2.39 -26.27 9.61
C GLN A 26 2.07 -25.03 8.76
N THR A 27 1.22 -25.17 7.74
CA THR A 27 0.78 -24.05 6.90
C THR A 27 -0.05 -23.06 7.70
N MET A 28 -0.99 -23.54 8.53
CA MET A 28 -1.79 -22.70 9.42
C MET A 28 -0.91 -21.97 10.43
N ASN A 29 -0.03 -22.66 11.13
CA ASN A 29 0.89 -22.05 12.10
C ASN A 29 1.79 -20.98 11.47
N ARG A 30 2.28 -21.22 10.23
CA ARG A 30 3.05 -20.24 9.49
C ARG A 30 2.20 -19.04 9.09
N ALA A 31 0.97 -19.25 8.63
CA ALA A 31 0.06 -18.17 8.25
C ALA A 31 -0.22 -17.24 9.45
N VAL A 32 -0.57 -17.82 10.61
CA VAL A 32 -0.79 -17.06 11.85
C VAL A 32 0.45 -16.25 12.25
N LYS A 33 1.64 -16.84 12.21
CA LYS A 33 2.90 -16.12 12.50
C LYS A 33 3.16 -14.97 11.51
N LEU A 34 2.84 -15.16 10.23
CA LEU A 34 3.02 -14.12 9.22
C LEU A 34 2.03 -12.97 9.40
N LEU A 35 0.79 -13.25 9.77
CA LEU A 35 -0.24 -12.24 10.04
C LEU A 35 0.02 -11.50 11.36
N ALA A 36 0.49 -12.20 12.40
CA ALA A 36 0.87 -11.58 13.67
C ALA A 36 2.04 -10.60 13.51
N ALA A 37 2.97 -10.88 12.59
CA ALA A 37 4.11 -9.98 12.34
C ALA A 37 3.71 -8.68 11.60
N LYS A 38 2.76 -8.76 10.66
CA LYS A 38 2.18 -7.60 9.96
C LYS A 38 0.94 -8.01 9.16
N PRO A 39 -0.04 -7.11 8.99
CA PRO A 39 -1.18 -7.31 8.09
C PRO A 39 -0.72 -7.58 6.64
N ARG A 40 -1.44 -8.44 5.93
CA ARG A 40 -1.16 -8.83 4.55
C ARG A 40 -2.47 -9.02 3.78
N SER A 41 -2.42 -8.82 2.47
CA SER A 41 -3.50 -9.27 1.60
C SER A 41 -3.51 -10.80 1.47
N VAL A 42 -4.64 -11.34 1.05
CA VAL A 42 -4.80 -12.77 0.72
C VAL A 42 -3.71 -13.21 -0.27
N THR A 43 -3.48 -12.44 -1.32
CA THR A 43 -2.46 -12.75 -2.33
C THR A 43 -1.04 -12.72 -1.78
N GLU A 44 -0.69 -11.70 -0.96
CA GLU A 44 0.62 -11.64 -0.30
C GLU A 44 0.84 -12.84 0.63
N LEU A 45 -0.17 -13.25 1.38
CA LEU A 45 -0.09 -14.41 2.27
C LEU A 45 0.05 -15.71 1.48
N ARG A 46 -0.80 -15.92 0.46
CA ARG A 46 -0.77 -17.09 -0.41
C ARG A 46 0.63 -17.31 -1.01
N GLU A 47 1.23 -16.28 -1.58
CA GLU A 47 2.57 -16.36 -2.15
C GLU A 47 3.62 -16.73 -1.09
N ARG A 48 3.53 -16.14 0.11
CA ARG A 48 4.47 -16.45 1.21
C ARG A 48 4.35 -17.87 1.75
N LEU A 49 3.16 -18.44 1.72
CA LEU A 49 2.94 -19.84 2.11
C LEU A 49 3.49 -20.77 1.03
N LEU A 50 3.26 -20.44 -0.25
CA LEU A 50 3.74 -21.19 -1.39
C LEU A 50 5.27 -21.14 -1.63
N GLU A 51 6.02 -20.33 -0.90
CA GLU A 51 7.47 -20.40 -0.85
C GLU A 51 8.00 -21.71 -0.23
N LYS A 52 7.13 -22.51 0.38
CA LYS A 52 7.50 -23.74 1.10
C LYS A 52 7.20 -24.97 0.28
N LEU A 53 8.19 -25.88 0.18
CA LEU A 53 8.08 -27.14 -0.57
C LEU A 53 7.21 -28.21 0.12
N TRP A 54 6.98 -28.09 1.42
CA TRP A 54 6.21 -29.04 2.22
C TRP A 54 4.70 -28.75 2.23
N THR A 55 4.23 -27.78 1.46
CA THR A 55 2.80 -27.47 1.26
C THR A 55 2.50 -27.36 -0.24
N ASN A 56 1.23 -27.37 -0.63
CA ASN A 56 0.78 -27.21 -2.00
C ASN A 56 -0.38 -26.21 -2.09
N GLU A 57 -0.80 -25.88 -3.30
CA GLU A 57 -1.86 -24.89 -3.53
C GLU A 57 -3.16 -25.29 -2.83
N LYS A 58 -3.58 -26.55 -2.92
CA LYS A 58 -4.81 -27.07 -2.29
C LYS A 58 -4.82 -26.83 -0.77
N ILE A 59 -3.72 -27.13 -0.11
CA ILE A 59 -3.59 -26.94 1.36
C ILE A 59 -3.59 -25.46 1.71
N VAL A 60 -2.84 -24.65 0.94
CA VAL A 60 -2.75 -23.20 1.17
C VAL A 60 -4.12 -22.55 0.98
N ASP A 61 -4.86 -22.87 -0.09
CA ASP A 61 -6.17 -22.31 -0.36
C ASP A 61 -7.18 -22.71 0.74
N ALA A 62 -7.16 -23.95 1.21
CA ALA A 62 -8.00 -24.39 2.34
C ALA A 62 -7.67 -23.66 3.66
N VAL A 63 -6.39 -23.37 3.92
CA VAL A 63 -5.97 -22.57 5.08
C VAL A 63 -6.40 -21.12 4.96
N ILE A 64 -6.30 -20.52 3.76
CA ILE A 64 -6.74 -19.16 3.51
C ILE A 64 -8.25 -19.01 3.74
N GLU A 65 -9.06 -19.93 3.19
CA GLU A 65 -10.51 -19.89 3.39
C GLU A 65 -10.87 -19.98 4.87
N LYS A 66 -10.21 -20.86 5.62
CA LYS A 66 -10.42 -20.95 7.07
C LYS A 66 -10.03 -19.67 7.83
N LEU A 67 -8.97 -18.98 7.40
CA LEU A 67 -8.57 -17.69 7.98
C LEU A 67 -9.57 -16.58 7.65
N LYS A 68 -10.19 -16.61 6.46
CA LYS A 68 -11.28 -15.69 6.09
C LYS A 68 -12.54 -15.94 6.93
N GLU A 69 -12.94 -17.21 7.11
CA GLU A 69 -14.06 -17.59 7.98
C GLU A 69 -13.88 -17.07 9.42
N TYR A 70 -12.67 -17.15 9.95
CA TYR A 70 -12.33 -16.63 11.28
C TYR A 70 -12.06 -15.11 11.32
N LYS A 71 -12.23 -14.41 10.22
CA LYS A 71 -11.97 -12.97 10.10
C LYS A 71 -10.52 -12.54 10.40
N TYR A 72 -9.57 -13.45 10.27
CA TYR A 72 -8.14 -13.13 10.31
C TYR A 72 -7.59 -12.60 8.98
N LEU A 73 -8.32 -12.81 7.88
CA LEU A 73 -8.06 -12.28 6.55
C LEU A 73 -9.32 -11.60 6.02
N ASP A 74 -9.18 -10.33 5.69
CA ASP A 74 -10.21 -9.51 5.10
C ASP A 74 -9.53 -8.41 4.28
N ASP A 75 -9.49 -8.58 2.95
CA ASP A 75 -8.81 -7.66 2.05
C ASP A 75 -9.47 -6.29 2.00
N GLU A 76 -10.80 -6.20 2.17
CA GLU A 76 -11.53 -4.93 2.21
C GLU A 76 -11.16 -4.14 3.46
N GLN A 77 -11.25 -4.78 4.64
CA GLN A 77 -10.88 -4.13 5.89
C GLN A 77 -9.39 -3.74 5.89
N TYR A 78 -8.52 -4.64 5.41
CA TYR A 78 -7.09 -4.35 5.28
C TYR A 78 -6.83 -3.15 4.37
N ALA A 79 -7.53 -3.05 3.23
CA ALA A 79 -7.39 -1.92 2.31
C ALA A 79 -7.84 -0.60 2.95
N ARG A 80 -9.00 -0.58 3.63
CA ARG A 80 -9.52 0.59 4.36
C ARG A 80 -8.52 1.09 5.41
N ASP A 81 -8.04 0.19 6.27
CA ASP A 81 -7.08 0.54 7.33
C ASP A 81 -5.75 1.02 6.77
N LEU A 82 -5.27 0.37 5.71
CA LEU A 82 -4.03 0.74 5.02
C LEU A 82 -4.13 2.14 4.40
N ALA A 83 -5.23 2.46 3.71
CA ALA A 83 -5.44 3.75 3.07
C ALA A 83 -5.40 4.89 4.11
N VAL A 84 -6.21 4.80 5.16
CA VAL A 84 -6.26 5.80 6.23
C VAL A 84 -4.92 5.92 6.96
N SER A 85 -4.28 4.78 7.28
CA SER A 85 -2.96 4.77 7.93
C SER A 85 -1.90 5.48 7.10
N LYS A 86 -1.88 5.26 5.78
CA LYS A 86 -0.93 5.91 4.86
C LYS A 86 -1.14 7.42 4.78
N LEU A 87 -2.39 7.88 4.70
CA LEU A 87 -2.70 9.32 4.68
C LEU A 87 -2.30 10.01 5.98
N ARG A 88 -2.54 9.37 7.14
CA ARG A 88 -2.16 9.91 8.46
C ARG A 88 -0.65 9.94 8.66
N GLN A 89 0.08 8.92 8.21
CA GLN A 89 1.54 8.88 8.31
C GLN A 89 2.21 9.94 7.44
N LYS A 90 1.69 10.14 6.24
CA LYS A 90 2.22 11.08 5.28
C LYS A 90 1.11 11.61 4.38
N PRO A 91 0.79 12.93 4.47
CA PRO A 91 -0.14 13.56 3.55
C PRO A 91 0.29 13.34 2.10
N GLN A 92 -0.62 12.81 1.30
CA GLN A 92 -0.39 12.52 -0.12
C GLN A 92 -1.70 12.50 -0.89
N GLY A 93 -1.63 12.75 -2.19
CA GLY A 93 -2.79 12.76 -3.07
C GLY A 93 -3.21 11.35 -3.51
N LYS A 94 -4.39 11.28 -4.12
CA LYS A 94 -5.06 10.06 -4.57
C LYS A 94 -4.15 9.17 -5.44
N ARG A 95 -3.47 9.78 -6.41
CA ARG A 95 -2.57 9.08 -7.35
C ARG A 95 -1.44 8.32 -6.63
N LYS A 96 -0.83 8.95 -5.63
CA LYS A 96 0.26 8.35 -4.87
C LYS A 96 -0.23 7.23 -3.95
N LEU A 97 -1.37 7.43 -3.31
CA LEU A 97 -1.99 6.40 -2.48
C LEU A 97 -2.32 5.16 -3.32
N GLN A 98 -2.94 5.34 -4.50
CA GLN A 98 -3.27 4.25 -5.41
C GLN A 98 -2.03 3.44 -5.83
N GLN A 99 -0.93 4.12 -6.19
CA GLN A 99 0.34 3.45 -6.49
C GLN A 99 0.89 2.64 -5.31
N THR A 100 0.74 3.16 -4.09
CA THR A 100 1.21 2.49 -2.87
C THR A 100 0.37 1.25 -2.56
N MET A 101 -0.95 1.34 -2.72
CA MET A 101 -1.87 0.23 -2.46
C MET A 101 -1.78 -0.87 -3.52
N ALA A 102 -1.57 -0.51 -4.79
CA ALA A 102 -1.37 -1.48 -5.86
C ALA A 102 -0.19 -2.45 -5.60
N GLN A 103 0.83 -2.01 -4.84
CA GLN A 103 1.95 -2.86 -4.43
C GLN A 103 1.56 -3.96 -3.43
N LYS A 104 0.35 -3.90 -2.86
CA LYS A 104 -0.16 -4.85 -1.86
C LYS A 104 -0.91 -6.04 -2.47
N LYS A 105 -0.97 -6.09 -3.80
CA LYS A 105 -1.63 -7.17 -4.53
C LYS A 105 -3.09 -7.38 -4.12
N LEU A 106 -3.74 -6.29 -3.75
CA LEU A 106 -5.17 -6.20 -3.53
C LEU A 106 -5.89 -6.09 -4.87
N ASP A 107 -7.15 -6.49 -4.91
CA ASP A 107 -8.00 -6.28 -6.07
C ASP A 107 -8.20 -4.78 -6.34
N LYS A 108 -8.30 -4.42 -7.61
CA LYS A 108 -8.44 -3.02 -8.02
C LYS A 108 -9.71 -2.38 -7.48
N THR A 109 -10.83 -3.11 -7.49
CA THR A 109 -12.11 -2.61 -6.96
C THR A 109 -12.02 -2.31 -5.46
N VAL A 110 -11.41 -3.22 -4.69
CA VAL A 110 -11.15 -3.07 -3.26
C VAL A 110 -10.26 -1.85 -2.97
N ILE A 111 -9.24 -1.63 -3.81
CA ILE A 111 -8.37 -0.45 -3.70
C ILE A 111 -9.15 0.84 -3.96
N ASP A 112 -9.93 0.88 -5.04
CA ASP A 112 -10.65 2.08 -5.46
C ASP A 112 -11.73 2.48 -4.43
N GLU A 113 -12.45 1.52 -3.86
CA GLU A 113 -13.41 1.72 -2.77
C GLU A 113 -12.74 2.24 -1.50
N ALA A 114 -11.68 1.58 -1.05
CA ALA A 114 -10.93 1.99 0.15
C ALA A 114 -10.33 3.38 0.02
N ILE A 115 -9.86 3.76 -1.17
CA ILE A 115 -9.35 5.12 -1.44
C ILE A 115 -10.49 6.13 -1.37
N THR A 116 -11.64 5.84 -1.97
CA THR A 116 -12.81 6.73 -1.93
C THR A 116 -13.23 7.01 -0.49
N GLU A 117 -13.44 5.97 0.31
CA GLU A 117 -13.78 6.10 1.72
C GLU A 117 -12.71 6.85 2.54
N ALA A 118 -11.43 6.64 2.23
CA ALA A 118 -10.34 7.31 2.93
C ALA A 118 -10.33 8.82 2.67
N PHE A 119 -10.63 9.26 1.42
CA PHE A 119 -10.71 10.68 1.07
C PHE A 119 -12.03 11.34 1.49
N GLU A 120 -13.09 10.61 1.77
CA GLU A 120 -14.27 11.11 2.48
C GLU A 120 -13.93 11.50 3.93
N LYS A 121 -13.09 10.71 4.60
CA LYS A 121 -12.65 10.96 5.99
C LYS A 121 -11.52 11.97 6.12
N LEU A 122 -10.67 12.05 5.11
CA LEU A 122 -9.46 12.89 5.04
C LEU A 122 -9.41 13.55 3.67
N PRO A 123 -10.11 14.66 3.46
CA PRO A 123 -10.21 15.34 2.16
C PRO A 123 -8.84 15.70 1.57
N GLU A 124 -8.69 15.55 0.26
CA GLU A 124 -7.42 15.84 -0.44
C GLU A 124 -7.01 17.29 -0.29
N SER A 125 -7.99 18.22 -0.18
CA SER A 125 -7.79 19.65 0.08
C SER A 125 -7.12 19.92 1.43
N GLU A 126 -7.46 19.16 2.47
CA GLU A 126 -6.81 19.27 3.79
C GLU A 126 -5.41 18.64 3.78
N LEU A 127 -5.27 17.50 3.11
CA LEU A 127 -3.99 16.82 3.01
C LEU A 127 -2.95 17.61 2.23
N ILE A 128 -3.35 18.34 1.18
CA ILE A 128 -2.41 19.22 0.45
C ILE A 128 -1.99 20.40 1.32
N ASP A 129 -2.88 20.96 2.15
CA ASP A 129 -2.53 22.05 3.07
C ASP A 129 -1.48 21.58 4.08
N LEU A 130 -1.65 20.40 4.67
CA LEU A 130 -0.63 19.80 5.55
C LEU A 130 0.71 19.55 4.83
N ALA A 131 0.67 19.15 3.57
CA ALA A 131 1.88 18.92 2.77
C ALA A 131 2.60 20.24 2.45
N VAL A 132 1.85 21.28 2.12
CA VAL A 132 2.34 22.65 1.88
C VAL A 132 2.95 23.21 3.15
N GLU A 133 2.23 23.20 4.27
CA GLU A 133 2.71 23.66 5.57
C GLU A 133 4.01 22.98 6.00
N LYS A 134 4.05 21.65 5.91
CA LYS A 134 5.26 20.88 6.19
C LYS A 134 6.43 21.30 5.30
N ARG A 135 6.19 21.56 4.02
CA ARG A 135 7.21 22.01 3.09
C ARG A 135 7.72 23.39 3.45
N LEU A 136 6.81 24.33 3.74
CA LEU A 136 7.15 25.69 4.15
C LEU A 136 7.99 25.70 5.43
N ARG A 137 7.62 24.90 6.42
CA ARG A 137 8.37 24.77 7.66
C ARG A 137 9.79 24.24 7.44
N LEU A 138 9.98 23.31 6.50
CA LEU A 138 11.29 22.68 6.26
C LEU A 138 12.20 23.47 5.33
N LYS A 139 11.64 24.21 4.37
CA LYS A 139 12.38 24.84 3.27
C LYS A 139 12.15 26.35 3.14
N GLY A 140 11.19 26.88 3.91
CA GLY A 140 10.71 28.26 3.73
C GLY A 140 9.80 28.45 2.51
N ALA A 141 9.30 29.65 2.35
CA ALA A 141 8.54 30.06 1.16
C ALA A 141 9.45 30.08 -0.08
N PRO A 142 8.96 29.64 -1.23
CA PRO A 142 9.75 29.64 -2.45
C PRO A 142 10.09 31.08 -2.90
N LYS A 143 11.37 31.30 -3.21
CA LYS A 143 11.87 32.58 -3.71
C LYS A 143 12.11 32.49 -5.23
N GLY A 144 11.26 33.10 -5.99
CA GLY A 144 11.38 33.14 -7.45
C GLY A 144 10.93 31.88 -8.17
N ARG A 145 10.96 31.93 -9.48
CA ARG A 145 10.37 30.95 -10.40
C ARG A 145 10.90 29.52 -10.25
N GLU A 146 12.21 29.37 -10.01
CA GLU A 146 12.84 28.06 -9.93
C GLU A 146 12.42 27.30 -8.66
N GLU A 147 12.39 27.97 -7.51
CA GLU A 147 11.97 27.36 -6.25
C GLU A 147 10.46 27.06 -6.26
N THR A 148 9.65 27.93 -6.84
CA THR A 148 8.22 27.69 -7.05
C THR A 148 8.00 26.46 -7.92
N LYS A 149 8.76 26.28 -9.01
CA LYS A 149 8.71 25.06 -9.81
C LYS A 149 9.11 23.81 -9.02
N LYS A 150 10.18 23.87 -8.24
CA LYS A 150 10.61 22.75 -7.37
C LYS A 150 9.54 22.39 -6.33
N PHE A 151 8.81 23.38 -5.83
CA PHE A 151 7.71 23.16 -4.90
C PHE A 151 6.53 22.49 -5.60
N TYR A 152 6.12 23.01 -6.75
CA TYR A 152 5.10 22.41 -7.60
C TYR A 152 5.41 20.94 -7.91
N ASP A 153 6.60 20.64 -8.41
CA ASP A 153 7.06 19.29 -8.74
C ASP A 153 7.06 18.37 -7.51
N HIS A 154 7.33 18.92 -6.32
CA HIS A 154 7.23 18.17 -5.08
C HIS A 154 5.81 17.70 -4.79
N LEU A 155 4.81 18.58 -4.89
CA LEU A 155 3.40 18.24 -4.68
C LEU A 155 2.89 17.27 -5.75
N MET A 156 3.30 17.45 -7.01
CA MET A 156 3.02 16.49 -8.07
C MET A 156 3.55 15.08 -7.76
N ARG A 157 4.78 14.97 -7.24
CA ARG A 157 5.36 13.69 -6.80
C ARG A 157 4.65 13.10 -5.58
N GLN A 158 3.99 13.92 -4.75
CA GLN A 158 3.12 13.42 -3.68
C GLN A 158 1.76 12.94 -4.21
N GLY A 159 1.46 13.13 -5.49
CA GLY A 159 0.29 12.58 -6.16
C GLY A 159 -0.98 13.40 -6.03
N PHE A 160 -0.88 14.66 -5.61
CA PHE A 160 -2.01 15.60 -5.61
C PHE A 160 -2.45 15.95 -7.03
N SER A 161 -3.72 16.37 -7.19
CA SER A 161 -4.26 16.78 -8.48
C SER A 161 -3.65 18.12 -8.94
N TYR A 162 -3.58 18.29 -10.27
CA TYR A 162 -3.06 19.51 -10.87
C TYR A 162 -3.81 20.76 -10.40
N ASP A 163 -5.15 20.68 -10.36
CA ASP A 163 -6.00 21.82 -10.01
C ASP A 163 -5.79 22.26 -8.57
N LEU A 164 -5.74 21.30 -7.63
CA LEU A 164 -5.44 21.59 -6.23
C LEU A 164 -4.05 22.20 -6.04
N ILE A 165 -3.04 21.66 -6.75
CA ILE A 165 -1.69 22.23 -6.68
C ILE A 165 -1.67 23.64 -7.21
N ARG A 166 -2.33 23.90 -8.35
CA ARG A 166 -2.39 25.24 -8.94
C ARG A 166 -3.07 26.24 -8.01
N GLU A 167 -4.19 25.84 -7.40
CA GLU A 167 -4.89 26.66 -6.41
C GLU A 167 -3.97 27.04 -5.24
N LYS A 168 -3.31 26.06 -4.62
CA LYS A 168 -2.42 26.30 -3.47
C LYS A 168 -1.15 27.06 -3.84
N MET A 169 -0.66 26.88 -5.06
CA MET A 169 0.54 27.59 -5.54
C MET A 169 0.27 29.01 -6.02
N ALA A 170 -0.99 29.39 -6.30
CA ALA A 170 -1.36 30.75 -6.67
C ALA A 170 -0.90 31.79 -5.63
N ALA A 171 -1.00 31.45 -4.35
CA ALA A 171 -0.54 32.32 -3.26
C ALA A 171 0.99 32.64 -3.29
N PHE A 172 1.78 31.87 -4.06
CA PHE A 172 3.22 32.08 -4.19
C PHE A 172 3.62 32.67 -5.56
N ALA A 173 2.67 32.84 -6.50
CA ALA A 173 2.93 33.37 -7.83
C ALA A 173 3.15 34.90 -7.80
N ASP A 174 2.49 35.58 -6.85
CA ASP A 174 2.52 37.03 -6.74
C ASP A 174 3.75 37.59 -6.00
N VAL A 175 4.56 36.73 -5.40
CA VAL A 175 5.74 37.13 -4.60
C VAL A 175 7.00 37.33 -5.49
N GLY A 176 6.90 37.11 -6.79
CA GLY A 176 8.02 37.12 -7.75
C GLY A 176 7.95 38.21 -8.83
N SER A 177 7.08 39.22 -8.67
CA SER A 177 7.02 40.39 -9.58
C SER A 177 7.75 41.57 -9.00
#